data_7180676582bcae532d7d2e842aa65005
#
_entry.id   7180676582bcae532d7d2e842aa65005
#
_cell.length_a   1.000
_cell.length_b   1.000
_cell.length_c   1.000
_cell.angle_alpha   90.00
_cell.angle_beta   90.00
_cell.angle_gamma   90.00
#
_symmetry.space_group_name_H-M   'P 1'
#
loop_
_entity.id
_entity.type
_entity.pdbx_description
1 polymer ?
#
loop_
_entity_poly.entity_id
_entity_poly.type
_entity_poly.pdbx_seq_one_letter_code
_entity_poly.pdbx_strand_id
1 'polypeptide(L)'
;MGQIRSILRGIAYDRTESPARVLRRVDQVLAGLQIGSMATALIARIEQTPEQARRGLRTLRWSSAGHLPPVLLRPDAGVQVLETAPERLLGVNATETRSDHSAELRPGDTVVFYTDGLVEHGRTGIDEGVERLTRTLGELQGLPLEELCDQVLGRIVVGRTDDDIAVLAVRCHPQNAG
;
A
#
# COMPACT_ATOMS: atom_id res chain seq x y z
N MET A 1 15.00 9.99 6.53
CA MET A 1 14.09 9.43 5.48
C MET A 1 14.79 9.17 4.14
N GLY A 2 15.64 10.06 3.58
CA GLY A 2 16.26 9.86 2.25
C GLY A 2 17.09 8.59 2.08
N GLN A 3 17.85 8.19 3.10
CA GLN A 3 18.71 7.00 3.04
C GLN A 3 17.89 5.70 2.93
N ILE A 4 16.86 5.51 3.76
CA ILE A 4 15.99 4.31 3.72
C ILE A 4 15.33 4.20 2.34
N ARG A 5 14.81 5.29 1.79
CA ARG A 5 14.20 5.33 0.46
C ARG A 5 15.19 4.91 -0.64
N SER A 6 16.44 5.38 -0.55
CA SER A 6 17.46 5.05 -1.55
C SER A 6 17.88 3.58 -1.48
N ILE A 7 18.06 3.05 -0.28
CA ILE A 7 18.37 1.62 -0.03
C ILE A 7 17.23 0.74 -0.56
N LEU A 8 15.98 1.08 -0.19
CA LEU A 8 14.80 0.33 -0.60
C LEU A 8 14.67 0.32 -2.13
N ARG A 9 14.83 1.48 -2.79
CA ARG A 9 14.78 1.56 -4.26
C ARG A 9 15.89 0.73 -4.92
N GLY A 10 17.10 0.76 -4.38
CA GLY A 10 18.22 -0.02 -4.90
C GLY A 10 17.98 -1.53 -4.81
N ILE A 11 17.48 -2.00 -3.66
CA ILE A 11 17.15 -3.41 -3.46
C ILE A 11 15.93 -3.83 -4.29
N ALA A 12 14.88 -3.01 -4.32
CA ALA A 12 13.65 -3.32 -5.07
C ALA A 12 13.85 -3.30 -6.59
N TYR A 13 14.91 -2.65 -7.09
CA TYR A 13 15.26 -2.65 -8.51
C TYR A 13 15.64 -4.08 -9.01
N ASP A 14 16.21 -4.89 -8.13
CA ASP A 14 16.43 -6.31 -8.40
C ASP A 14 15.08 -7.07 -8.30
N ARG A 15 14.45 -7.25 -9.44
CA ARG A 15 13.06 -7.70 -9.59
C ARG A 15 12.79 -9.16 -9.23
N THR A 16 13.78 -9.92 -8.80
CA THR A 16 13.66 -11.36 -8.58
C THR A 16 13.14 -11.73 -7.20
N GLU A 17 13.21 -10.83 -6.22
CA GLU A 17 12.82 -11.11 -4.85
C GLU A 17 11.37 -10.67 -4.56
N SER A 18 10.72 -11.41 -3.66
CA SER A 18 9.38 -11.07 -3.18
C SER A 18 9.39 -9.80 -2.30
N PRO A 19 8.25 -9.08 -2.13
CA PRO A 19 8.14 -7.92 -1.26
C PRO A 19 8.70 -8.16 0.15
N ALA A 20 8.38 -9.29 0.77
CA ALA A 20 8.87 -9.66 2.10
C ALA A 20 10.41 -9.78 2.13
N ARG A 21 11.00 -10.39 1.10
CA ARG A 21 12.45 -10.52 1.00
C ARG A 21 13.14 -9.17 0.82
N VAL A 22 12.55 -8.28 0.04
CA VAL A 22 13.08 -6.91 -0.14
C VAL A 22 13.09 -6.16 1.20
N LEU A 23 11.98 -6.15 1.96
CA LEU A 23 11.92 -5.50 3.28
C LEU A 23 12.94 -6.11 4.24
N ARG A 24 13.07 -7.43 4.29
CA ARG A 24 14.09 -8.10 5.12
C ARG A 24 15.52 -7.70 4.76
N ARG A 25 15.83 -7.58 3.47
CA ARG A 25 17.15 -7.09 3.03
C ARG A 25 17.39 -5.64 3.44
N VAL A 26 16.36 -4.80 3.41
CA VAL A 26 16.46 -3.42 3.93
C VAL A 26 16.82 -3.44 5.40
N ASP A 27 16.14 -4.25 6.24
CA ASP A 27 16.48 -4.38 7.67
C ASP A 27 17.95 -4.80 7.89
N GLN A 28 18.43 -5.78 7.12
CA GLN A 28 19.81 -6.24 7.19
C GLN A 28 20.82 -5.15 6.80
N VAL A 29 20.52 -4.37 5.76
CA VAL A 29 21.39 -3.26 5.31
C VAL A 29 21.40 -2.14 6.34
N LEU A 30 20.24 -1.77 6.91
CA LEU A 30 20.16 -0.75 7.96
C LEU A 30 21.00 -1.13 9.17
N ALA A 31 20.92 -2.39 9.61
CA ALA A 31 21.73 -2.89 10.70
C ALA A 31 23.22 -2.94 10.37
N GLY A 32 23.58 -3.45 9.18
CA GLY A 32 24.97 -3.57 8.73
C GLY A 32 25.68 -2.22 8.58
N LEU A 33 24.93 -1.19 8.17
CA LEU A 33 25.41 0.19 8.06
C LEU A 33 25.23 1.00 9.35
N GLN A 34 24.73 0.39 10.42
CA GLN A 34 24.46 1.04 11.71
C GLN A 34 23.57 2.29 11.58
N ILE A 35 22.61 2.25 10.64
CA ILE A 35 21.66 3.34 10.43
C ILE A 35 20.56 3.23 11.49
N GLY A 36 20.63 4.05 12.53
CA GLY A 36 19.68 4.08 13.65
C GLY A 36 18.32 4.72 13.33
N SER A 37 17.85 4.62 12.09
CA SER A 37 16.56 5.19 11.64
C SER A 37 15.50 4.10 11.51
N MET A 38 14.31 4.38 12.02
CA MET A 38 13.12 3.54 11.86
C MET A 38 12.14 4.17 10.90
N ALA A 39 11.39 3.34 10.18
CA ALA A 39 10.34 3.81 9.27
C ALA A 39 9.25 2.75 9.07
N THR A 40 8.03 3.20 8.82
CA THR A 40 7.01 2.37 8.22
C THR A 40 7.28 2.21 6.73
N ALA A 41 6.99 1.05 6.16
CA ALA A 41 7.11 0.82 4.73
C ALA A 41 6.14 -0.27 4.26
N LEU A 42 5.61 -0.08 3.06
CA LEU A 42 4.87 -1.10 2.34
C LEU A 42 5.45 -1.24 0.94
N ILE A 43 5.73 -2.46 0.52
CA ILE A 43 6.10 -2.77 -0.86
C ILE A 43 4.97 -3.58 -1.47
N ALA A 44 4.51 -3.13 -2.62
CA ALA A 44 3.52 -3.84 -3.40
C ALA A 44 4.02 -4.08 -4.83
N ARG A 45 3.63 -5.22 -5.40
CA ARG A 45 3.91 -5.61 -6.77
C ARG A 45 2.63 -6.13 -7.41
N ILE A 46 2.38 -5.72 -8.64
CA ILE A 46 1.33 -6.32 -9.46
C ILE A 46 1.98 -7.34 -10.39
N GLU A 47 1.58 -8.58 -10.23
CA GLU A 47 2.08 -9.73 -10.97
C GLU A 47 0.99 -10.30 -11.86
N GLN A 48 1.37 -10.93 -12.97
CA GLN A 48 0.43 -11.60 -13.87
C GLN A 48 1.07 -12.82 -14.50
N THR A 49 0.45 -13.98 -14.33
CA THR A 49 0.82 -15.19 -15.04
C THR A 49 0.18 -15.23 -16.42
N PRO A 50 0.67 -16.06 -17.37
CA PRO A 50 0.02 -16.24 -18.67
C PRO A 50 -1.43 -16.70 -18.57
N GLU A 51 -1.76 -17.52 -17.55
CA GLU A 51 -3.14 -17.96 -17.29
C GLU A 51 -4.03 -16.80 -16.83
N GLN A 52 -3.53 -15.99 -15.90
CA GLN A 52 -4.22 -14.80 -15.44
C GLN A 52 -4.44 -13.78 -16.57
N ALA A 53 -3.44 -13.62 -17.45
CA ALA A 53 -3.55 -12.73 -18.60
C ALA A 53 -4.73 -13.14 -19.51
N ARG A 54 -4.88 -14.44 -19.81
CA ARG A 54 -6.02 -14.96 -20.59
C ARG A 54 -7.39 -14.67 -19.94
N ARG A 55 -7.42 -14.58 -18.62
CA ARG A 55 -8.62 -14.30 -17.81
C ARG A 55 -8.78 -12.82 -17.44
N GLY A 56 -7.85 -11.95 -17.84
CA GLY A 56 -7.82 -10.54 -17.46
C GLY A 56 -7.50 -10.29 -15.98
N LEU A 57 -7.02 -11.32 -15.26
CA LEU A 57 -6.74 -11.24 -13.82
C LEU A 57 -5.30 -10.81 -13.56
N ARG A 58 -5.04 -10.30 -12.34
CA ARG A 58 -3.70 -9.98 -11.81
C ARG A 58 -3.64 -10.39 -10.35
N THR A 59 -2.44 -10.46 -9.82
CA THR A 59 -2.19 -10.64 -8.39
C THR A 59 -1.52 -9.40 -7.83
N LEU A 60 -2.14 -8.77 -6.84
CA LEU A 60 -1.44 -7.88 -5.94
C LEU A 60 -0.68 -8.74 -4.93
N ARG A 61 0.65 -8.58 -4.86
CA ARG A 61 1.48 -9.17 -3.80
C ARG A 61 2.10 -8.05 -3.00
N TRP A 62 2.03 -8.10 -1.66
CA TRP A 62 2.61 -7.05 -0.83
C TRP A 62 3.19 -7.60 0.47
N SER A 63 4.02 -6.79 1.10
CA SER A 63 4.53 -6.95 2.46
C SER A 63 4.57 -5.61 3.14
N SER A 64 4.30 -5.58 4.44
CA SER A 64 4.28 -4.36 5.25
C SER A 64 5.32 -4.44 6.37
N ALA A 65 5.92 -3.32 6.70
CA ALA A 65 6.75 -3.10 7.88
C ALA A 65 6.11 -1.97 8.70
N GLY A 66 5.04 -2.28 9.43
CA GLY A 66 4.32 -1.33 10.28
C GLY A 66 3.53 -0.27 9.52
N HIS A 67 3.37 -0.39 8.20
CA HIS A 67 2.58 0.55 7.40
C HIS A 67 1.11 0.14 7.37
N LEU A 68 0.23 1.12 7.18
CA LEU A 68 -1.22 0.92 7.11
C LEU A 68 -1.61 -0.02 5.96
N PRO A 69 -2.67 -0.84 6.14
CA PRO A 69 -3.11 -1.79 5.13
C PRO A 69 -3.70 -1.08 3.91
N PRO A 70 -3.45 -1.60 2.68
CA PRO A 70 -4.10 -1.09 1.48
C PRO A 70 -5.60 -1.32 1.52
N VAL A 71 -6.34 -0.49 0.79
CA VAL A 71 -7.78 -0.65 0.60
C VAL A 71 -8.08 -1.09 -0.82
N LEU A 72 -8.86 -2.15 -0.97
CA LEU A 72 -9.31 -2.69 -2.26
C LEU A 72 -10.77 -2.31 -2.49
N LEU A 73 -11.03 -1.59 -3.59
CA LEU A 73 -12.36 -1.26 -4.08
C LEU A 73 -12.72 -2.22 -5.20
N ARG A 74 -13.85 -2.88 -5.09
CA ARG A 74 -14.41 -3.78 -6.11
C ARG A 74 -15.74 -3.24 -6.60
N PRO A 75 -15.93 -3.02 -7.89
CA PRO A 75 -17.17 -2.46 -8.42
C PRO A 75 -18.43 -3.21 -8.02
N ASP A 76 -18.33 -4.52 -7.83
CA ASP A 76 -19.44 -5.44 -7.54
C ASP A 76 -19.47 -5.95 -6.09
N ALA A 77 -18.45 -5.70 -5.29
CA ALA A 77 -18.29 -6.27 -3.94
C ALA A 77 -17.93 -5.23 -2.86
N GLY A 78 -17.89 -3.94 -3.21
CA GLY A 78 -17.64 -2.85 -2.27
C GLY A 78 -16.18 -2.67 -1.89
N VAL A 79 -15.94 -2.22 -0.66
CA VAL A 79 -14.62 -1.81 -0.16
C VAL A 79 -14.13 -2.80 0.89
N GLN A 80 -12.89 -3.23 0.76
CA GLN A 80 -12.23 -4.16 1.66
C GLN A 80 -10.88 -3.60 2.11
N VAL A 81 -10.63 -3.53 3.41
CA VAL A 81 -9.27 -3.33 3.96
C VAL A 81 -8.49 -4.63 3.84
N LEU A 82 -7.31 -4.58 3.23
CA LEU A 82 -6.42 -5.74 3.10
C LEU A 82 -5.58 -5.91 4.37
N GLU A 83 -6.26 -6.20 5.47
CA GLU A 83 -5.63 -6.37 6.78
C GLU A 83 -4.66 -7.55 6.79
N THR A 84 -3.59 -7.38 7.55
CA THR A 84 -2.56 -8.39 7.79
C THR A 84 -2.15 -8.34 9.26
N ALA A 85 -1.55 -9.42 9.76
CA ALA A 85 -0.94 -9.38 11.08
C ALA A 85 0.09 -8.25 11.13
N PRO A 86 0.11 -7.43 12.21
CA PRO A 86 1.04 -6.32 12.33
C PRO A 86 2.48 -6.82 12.39
N GLU A 87 3.33 -6.24 11.56
CA GLU A 87 4.77 -6.47 11.56
C GLU A 87 5.50 -5.21 12.04
N ARG A 88 6.71 -5.39 12.59
CA ARG A 88 7.50 -4.28 13.12
C ARG A 88 7.99 -3.35 12.02
N LEU A 89 8.25 -2.10 12.38
CA LEU A 89 8.86 -1.10 11.50
C LEU A 89 10.24 -1.56 11.00
N LEU A 90 10.65 -1.01 9.87
CA LEU A 90 12.03 -1.16 9.39
C LEU A 90 13.03 -0.58 10.40
N GLY A 91 14.18 -1.23 10.49
CA GLY A 91 15.29 -0.79 11.34
C GLY A 91 15.18 -1.18 12.82
N VAL A 92 14.09 -1.86 13.24
CA VAL A 92 13.93 -2.33 14.63
C VAL A 92 14.72 -3.63 14.87
N ASN A 93 14.69 -4.58 13.93
CA ASN A 93 15.33 -5.87 14.09
C ASN A 93 15.81 -6.43 12.74
N ALA A 94 17.11 -6.65 12.60
CA ALA A 94 17.73 -7.19 11.39
C ALA A 94 17.32 -8.63 11.05
N THR A 95 16.81 -9.39 12.02
CA THR A 95 16.37 -10.78 11.87
C THR A 95 14.85 -10.92 11.78
N GLU A 96 14.13 -9.80 11.61
CA GLU A 96 12.67 -9.82 11.54
C GLU A 96 12.20 -10.71 10.38
N THR A 97 11.21 -11.54 10.67
CA THR A 97 10.52 -12.31 9.62
C THR A 97 9.46 -11.43 9.00
N ARG A 98 9.44 -11.38 7.67
CA ARG A 98 8.47 -10.63 6.88
C ARG A 98 7.60 -11.59 6.08
N SER A 99 6.32 -11.29 5.96
CA SER A 99 5.35 -12.12 5.25
C SER A 99 4.94 -11.50 3.93
N ASP A 100 4.83 -12.32 2.89
CA ASP A 100 4.15 -11.93 1.66
C ASP A 100 2.66 -12.21 1.78
N HIS A 101 1.85 -11.24 1.39
CA HIS A 101 0.41 -11.36 1.27
C HIS A 101 0.01 -11.24 -0.20
N SER A 102 -1.16 -11.73 -0.57
CA SER A 102 -1.65 -11.63 -1.94
C SER A 102 -3.16 -11.50 -2.02
N ALA A 103 -3.62 -10.76 -3.03
CA ALA A 103 -5.03 -10.63 -3.40
C ALA A 103 -5.18 -10.70 -4.91
N GLU A 104 -6.21 -11.38 -5.40
CA GLU A 104 -6.56 -11.37 -6.82
C GLU A 104 -7.23 -10.04 -7.17
N LEU A 105 -6.79 -9.45 -8.27
CA LEU A 105 -7.35 -8.25 -8.87
C LEU A 105 -8.04 -8.58 -10.19
N ARG A 106 -9.26 -8.06 -10.35
CA ARG A 106 -10.08 -8.16 -11.56
C ARG A 106 -10.09 -6.84 -12.31
N PRO A 107 -10.45 -6.83 -13.59
CA PRO A 107 -10.71 -5.58 -14.31
C PRO A 107 -11.74 -4.71 -13.56
N GLY A 108 -11.44 -3.43 -13.37
CA GLY A 108 -12.24 -2.49 -12.60
C GLY A 108 -11.83 -2.35 -11.14
N ASP A 109 -11.15 -3.35 -10.56
CA ASP A 109 -10.66 -3.26 -9.18
C ASP A 109 -9.66 -2.11 -9.03
N THR A 110 -9.76 -1.38 -7.92
CA THR A 110 -8.86 -0.28 -7.57
C THR A 110 -8.23 -0.55 -6.21
N VAL A 111 -6.91 -0.49 -6.14
CA VAL A 111 -6.17 -0.55 -4.86
C VAL A 111 -5.72 0.84 -4.48
N VAL A 112 -5.97 1.24 -3.23
CA VAL A 112 -5.57 2.53 -2.67
C VAL A 112 -4.55 2.30 -1.57
N PHE A 113 -3.40 2.95 -1.71
CA PHE A 113 -2.35 3.07 -0.70
C PHE A 113 -2.35 4.50 -0.16
N TYR A 114 -2.07 4.68 1.12
CA TYR A 114 -2.15 5.99 1.77
C TYR A 114 -1.20 6.05 2.97
N THR A 115 -0.81 7.25 3.36
CA THR A 115 -0.03 7.49 4.59
C THR A 115 -0.96 7.78 5.76
N ASP A 116 -0.42 7.63 6.96
CA ASP A 116 -1.08 7.90 8.24
C ASP A 116 -1.63 9.33 8.32
N GLY A 117 -0.91 10.32 7.77
CA GLY A 117 -1.39 11.69 7.65
C GLY A 117 -2.75 11.87 6.95
N LEU A 118 -3.23 10.87 6.17
CA LEU A 118 -4.58 10.90 5.60
C LEU A 118 -5.66 10.52 6.62
N VAL A 119 -5.37 9.61 7.54
CA VAL A 119 -6.37 8.99 8.42
C VAL A 119 -6.22 9.43 9.87
N GLU A 120 -5.03 9.83 10.29
CA GLU A 120 -4.76 10.31 11.65
C GLU A 120 -4.96 11.83 11.74
N HIS A 121 -6.09 12.26 12.29
CA HIS A 121 -6.43 13.67 12.43
C HIS A 121 -6.77 14.03 13.88
N GLY A 122 -5.94 14.84 14.49
CA GLY A 122 -6.18 15.40 15.81
C GLY A 122 -6.34 14.33 16.89
N ARG A 123 -7.57 14.19 17.44
CA ARG A 123 -7.90 13.23 18.51
C ARG A 123 -8.53 11.92 18.00
N THR A 124 -8.72 11.80 16.72
CA THR A 124 -9.32 10.63 16.06
C THR A 124 -8.27 9.54 15.90
N GLY A 125 -8.56 8.34 16.42
CA GLY A 125 -7.65 7.21 16.27
C GLY A 125 -7.54 6.72 14.82
N ILE A 126 -6.46 6.02 14.51
CA ILE A 126 -6.19 5.45 13.18
C ILE A 126 -7.36 4.58 12.69
N ASP A 127 -7.93 3.74 13.55
CA ASP A 127 -9.03 2.83 13.18
C ASP A 127 -10.26 3.59 12.68
N GLU A 128 -10.67 4.64 13.42
CA GLU A 128 -11.79 5.50 13.01
C GLU A 128 -11.48 6.25 11.69
N GLY A 129 -10.22 6.67 11.52
CA GLY A 129 -9.76 7.28 10.27
C GLY A 129 -9.84 6.33 9.08
N VAL A 130 -9.44 5.05 9.26
CA VAL A 130 -9.54 4.00 8.24
C VAL A 130 -11.01 3.68 7.92
N GLU A 131 -11.89 3.62 8.91
CA GLU A 131 -13.33 3.46 8.70
C GLU A 131 -13.93 4.63 7.89
N ARG A 132 -13.53 5.85 8.20
CA ARG A 132 -13.95 7.04 7.44
C ARG A 132 -13.45 6.97 5.99
N LEU A 133 -12.18 6.59 5.78
CA LEU A 133 -11.60 6.41 4.45
C LEU A 133 -12.37 5.35 3.65
N THR A 134 -12.62 4.19 4.22
CA THR A 134 -13.34 3.09 3.53
C THR A 134 -14.76 3.47 3.16
N ARG A 135 -15.47 4.17 4.03
CA ARG A 135 -16.81 4.71 3.74
C ARG A 135 -16.75 5.72 2.59
N THR A 136 -15.83 6.68 2.66
CA THR A 136 -15.65 7.70 1.61
C THR A 136 -15.32 7.05 0.26
N LEU A 137 -14.41 6.07 0.23
CA LEU A 137 -14.07 5.34 -0.98
C LEU A 137 -15.26 4.58 -1.57
N GLY A 138 -16.10 4.00 -0.71
CA GLY A 138 -17.34 3.31 -1.12
C GLY A 138 -18.34 4.25 -1.81
N GLU A 139 -18.50 5.48 -1.30
CA GLU A 139 -19.38 6.49 -1.89
C GLU A 139 -18.84 7.04 -3.24
N LEU A 140 -17.53 7.00 -3.43
CA LEU A 140 -16.83 7.51 -4.62
C LEU A 140 -16.54 6.42 -5.65
N GLN A 141 -17.04 5.23 -5.44
CA GLN A 141 -16.80 4.09 -6.32
C GLN A 141 -17.25 4.40 -7.76
N GLY A 142 -16.44 4.03 -8.74
CA GLY A 142 -16.73 4.25 -10.16
C GLY A 142 -16.20 5.56 -10.75
N LEU A 143 -15.76 6.52 -9.93
CA LEU A 143 -15.15 7.75 -10.43
C LEU A 143 -13.82 7.47 -11.17
N PRO A 144 -13.42 8.35 -12.11
CA PRO A 144 -12.05 8.38 -12.62
C PRO A 144 -11.04 8.48 -11.48
N LEU A 145 -9.83 7.89 -11.64
CA LEU A 145 -8.85 7.82 -10.54
C LEU A 145 -8.42 9.18 -10.01
N GLU A 146 -8.23 10.15 -10.89
CA GLU A 146 -7.83 11.50 -10.51
C GLU A 146 -8.92 12.15 -9.65
N GLU A 147 -10.17 12.09 -10.12
CA GLU A 147 -11.33 12.62 -9.38
C GLU A 147 -11.55 11.88 -8.05
N LEU A 148 -11.34 10.55 -8.02
CA LEU A 148 -11.39 9.76 -6.79
C LEU A 148 -10.38 10.29 -5.76
N CYS A 149 -9.13 10.49 -6.15
CA CYS A 149 -8.09 11.01 -5.27
C CYS A 149 -8.40 12.41 -4.76
N ASP A 150 -8.83 13.31 -5.64
CA ASP A 150 -9.19 14.69 -5.29
C ASP A 150 -10.37 14.73 -4.31
N GLN A 151 -11.41 13.94 -4.57
CA GLN A 151 -12.59 13.86 -3.69
C GLN A 151 -12.24 13.23 -2.33
N VAL A 152 -11.39 12.20 -2.30
CA VAL A 152 -10.91 11.60 -1.04
C VAL A 152 -10.16 12.64 -0.22
N LEU A 153 -9.20 13.34 -0.83
CA LEU A 153 -8.45 14.39 -0.15
C LEU A 153 -9.38 15.51 0.35
N GLY A 154 -10.28 16.00 -0.50
CA GLY A 154 -11.19 17.09 -0.15
C GLY A 154 -12.19 16.77 0.96
N ARG A 155 -12.58 15.47 1.13
CA ARG A 155 -13.55 15.06 2.15
C ARG A 155 -12.89 14.63 3.46
N ILE A 156 -11.66 14.10 3.40
CA ILE A 156 -10.98 13.57 4.58
C ILE A 156 -10.08 14.61 5.22
N VAL A 157 -9.36 15.38 4.42
CA VAL A 157 -8.43 16.39 4.92
C VAL A 157 -9.20 17.65 5.30
N VAL A 158 -9.48 17.82 6.59
CA VAL A 158 -10.17 19.00 7.13
C VAL A 158 -9.19 19.79 8.00
N GLY A 159 -8.86 21.00 7.56
CA GLY A 159 -7.95 21.89 8.30
C GLY A 159 -6.47 21.69 8.00
N ARG A 160 -5.60 22.07 8.95
CA ARG A 160 -4.15 21.88 8.84
C ARG A 160 -3.81 20.47 9.33
N THR A 161 -3.03 19.76 8.55
CA THR A 161 -2.43 18.49 8.94
C THR A 161 -0.98 18.74 9.35
N ASP A 162 -0.55 18.08 10.41
CA ASP A 162 0.84 18.20 10.92
C ASP A 162 1.77 17.18 10.22
N ASP A 163 1.22 16.25 9.44
CA ASP A 163 1.98 15.20 8.75
C ASP A 163 1.75 15.19 7.24
N ASP A 164 2.69 14.61 6.51
CA ASP A 164 2.66 14.51 5.05
C ASP A 164 1.58 13.52 4.59
N ILE A 165 0.71 13.98 3.69
CA ILE A 165 -0.35 13.16 3.10
C ILE A 165 0.09 12.67 1.73
N ALA A 166 0.03 11.36 1.52
CA ALA A 166 0.16 10.76 0.21
C ALA A 166 -0.96 9.75 -0.03
N VAL A 167 -1.52 9.78 -1.24
CA VAL A 167 -2.51 8.81 -1.73
C VAL A 167 -2.05 8.31 -3.09
N LEU A 168 -2.05 7.00 -3.28
CA LEU A 168 -1.80 6.35 -4.55
C LEU A 168 -2.92 5.37 -4.86
N ALA A 169 -3.65 5.61 -5.94
CA ALA A 169 -4.69 4.71 -6.44
C ALA A 169 -4.24 4.03 -7.74
N VAL A 170 -4.41 2.71 -7.81
CA VAL A 170 -4.06 1.90 -8.98
C VAL A 170 -5.28 1.10 -9.41
N ARG A 171 -5.78 1.32 -10.64
CA ARG A 171 -6.93 0.58 -11.20
C ARG A 171 -6.49 -0.42 -12.25
N CYS A 172 -7.04 -1.63 -12.14
CA CYS A 172 -6.86 -2.66 -13.15
C CYS A 172 -7.81 -2.42 -14.32
N HIS A 173 -7.25 -2.14 -15.49
CA HIS A 173 -8.03 -2.03 -16.72
C HIS A 173 -8.15 -3.39 -17.42
N PRO A 174 -9.25 -3.63 -18.18
CA PRO A 174 -9.32 -4.76 -19.10
C PRO A 174 -8.10 -4.76 -20.02
N GLN A 175 -7.54 -5.94 -20.29
CA GLN A 175 -6.54 -6.07 -21.36
C GLN A 175 -7.29 -6.16 -22.68
N ASN A 176 -6.96 -5.28 -23.61
CA ASN A 176 -7.41 -5.45 -24.98
C ASN A 176 -6.83 -6.77 -25.49
N ALA A 177 -7.70 -7.69 -25.91
CA ALA A 177 -7.26 -8.86 -26.67
C ALA A 177 -6.58 -8.34 -27.94
N GLY A 178 -5.24 -8.46 -27.99
CA GLY A 178 -4.46 -8.19 -29.20
C GLY A 178 -4.66 -9.30 -30.21
#